data_4be7faffaba209d232915a4108d0aaaa
#
_entry.id   4be7faffaba209d232915a4108d0aaaa
#
_cell.length_a   1.000
_cell.length_b   1.000
_cell.length_c   1.000
_cell.angle_alpha   90.00
_cell.angle_beta   90.00
_cell.angle_gamma   90.00
#
_symmetry.space_group_name_H-M   'P 1'
#
loop_
_entity.id
_entity.type
_entity.pdbx_description
1 polymer ?
#
loop_
_entity_poly.entity_id
_entity_poly.type
_entity_poly.pdbx_seq_one_letter_code
_entity_poly.pdbx_strand_id
1 'polypeptide(L)'
;MQDSLVTWMRAAGEPTRLRLLALCAARELSVSDIAQIVGQSEPRVSRHLKILGEAGLIERLRQGQWVHYALARGGPAAGFVQGLLGQLDRTDPLLARDRDRERAHALQAASRDAGTPAASRLGRELREFVESAETAVPAGSVLLVGADHPELIETAAAMGTQCSVLACSRRSSQIARATLERAGLRGRVLLAAGSDALGPRDLARLGGTFETVLLDRLGTRDESLGALLASGRRALSPGGRLLLFQRYDSLESPRSRVVEHPLARLRRLLGEAGLTCERMSPIEADGQHVLAALAVPSIERPRGTADAA
;
A
#
# COMPACT_ATOMS: atom_id res chain seq x y z
N MET A 1 -8.85 30.68 14.19
CA MET A 1 -7.51 30.47 13.59
C MET A 1 -6.38 30.68 14.59
N GLN A 2 -6.34 31.76 15.38
CA GLN A 2 -5.31 31.96 16.43
C GLN A 2 -5.34 30.91 17.53
N ASP A 3 -6.52 30.53 18.03
CA ASP A 3 -6.68 29.52 19.10
C ASP A 3 -6.19 28.15 18.68
N SER A 4 -6.40 27.78 17.43
CA SER A 4 -5.91 26.49 16.89
C SER A 4 -4.37 26.47 16.82
N LEU A 5 -3.72 27.55 16.39
CA LEU A 5 -2.27 27.63 16.33
C LEU A 5 -1.63 27.53 17.73
N VAL A 6 -2.20 28.22 18.73
CA VAL A 6 -1.73 28.14 20.13
C VAL A 6 -1.89 26.72 20.66
N THR A 7 -3.00 26.06 20.35
CA THR A 7 -3.26 24.65 20.73
C THR A 7 -2.20 23.73 20.13
N TRP A 8 -1.91 23.88 18.84
CA TRP A 8 -0.88 23.08 18.16
C TRP A 8 0.52 23.30 18.72
N MET A 9 0.90 24.56 18.96
CA MET A 9 2.19 24.90 19.57
C MET A 9 2.33 24.30 20.97
N ARG A 10 1.28 24.39 21.81
CA ARG A 10 1.27 23.77 23.14
C ARG A 10 1.34 22.26 23.07
N ALA A 11 0.61 21.64 22.11
CA ALA A 11 0.65 20.21 21.91
C ALA A 11 2.00 19.72 21.39
N ALA A 12 2.66 20.44 20.49
CA ALA A 12 3.96 20.08 19.95
C ALA A 12 5.15 20.48 20.86
N GLY A 13 5.02 21.52 21.69
CA GLY A 13 6.08 22.17 22.46
C GLY A 13 6.63 21.34 23.63
N GLU A 14 6.95 20.05 23.39
CA GLU A 14 7.61 19.17 24.35
C GLU A 14 8.51 18.19 23.59
N PRO A 15 9.75 17.95 24.04
CA PRO A 15 10.74 17.16 23.29
C PRO A 15 10.27 15.77 22.87
N THR A 16 9.59 15.04 23.77
CA THR A 16 9.08 13.69 23.41
C THR A 16 8.03 13.79 22.31
N ARG A 17 7.13 14.76 22.36
CA ARG A 17 6.08 14.91 21.36
C ARG A 17 6.61 15.29 19.98
N LEU A 18 7.68 16.10 19.91
CA LEU A 18 8.40 16.38 18.66
C LEU A 18 8.99 15.08 18.05
N ARG A 19 9.60 14.23 18.89
CA ARG A 19 10.10 12.92 18.47
C ARG A 19 8.98 12.02 17.94
N LEU A 20 7.82 11.99 18.62
CA LEU A 20 6.66 11.21 18.17
C LEU A 20 6.12 11.73 16.84
N LEU A 21 6.02 13.04 16.64
CA LEU A 21 5.63 13.62 15.36
C LEU A 21 6.61 13.23 14.24
N ALA A 22 7.91 13.27 14.50
CA ALA A 22 8.94 12.87 13.53
C ALA A 22 8.82 11.38 13.16
N LEU A 23 8.51 10.50 14.12
CA LEU A 23 8.29 9.08 13.89
C LEU A 23 7.00 8.80 13.08
N CYS A 24 5.89 9.46 13.46
CA CYS A 24 4.62 9.36 12.74
C CYS A 24 4.70 9.94 11.31
N ALA A 25 5.68 10.81 11.04
CA ALA A 25 5.97 11.31 9.69
C ALA A 25 6.68 10.27 8.81
N ALA A 26 7.45 9.38 9.43
CA ALA A 26 8.19 8.36 8.69
C ALA A 26 7.27 7.20 8.26
N ARG A 27 6.36 6.77 9.13
CA ARG A 27 5.38 5.70 8.88
C ARG A 27 4.28 5.63 9.95
N GLU A 28 3.28 4.80 9.69
CA GLU A 28 2.26 4.42 10.67
C GLU A 28 2.86 3.47 11.71
N LEU A 29 2.68 3.76 13.00
CA LEU A 29 3.27 3.01 14.11
C LEU A 29 2.24 2.75 15.20
N SER A 30 2.30 1.57 15.81
CA SER A 30 1.53 1.27 17.03
C SER A 30 2.14 1.93 18.27
N VAL A 31 1.39 1.97 19.38
CA VAL A 31 1.92 2.51 20.66
C VAL A 31 3.14 1.73 21.12
N SER A 32 3.10 0.40 21.00
CA SER A 32 4.20 -0.49 21.39
C SER A 32 5.46 -0.26 20.55
N ASP A 33 5.31 -0.10 19.23
CA ASP A 33 6.43 0.21 18.35
C ASP A 33 7.09 1.54 18.74
N ILE A 34 6.27 2.58 18.91
CA ILE A 34 6.75 3.90 19.30
C ILE A 34 7.47 3.85 20.67
N ALA A 35 6.88 3.17 21.65
CA ALA A 35 7.45 3.01 22.99
C ALA A 35 8.84 2.36 22.93
N GLN A 36 8.97 1.32 22.13
CA GLN A 36 10.23 0.60 21.91
C GLN A 36 11.28 1.48 21.22
N ILE A 37 10.89 2.24 20.18
CA ILE A 37 11.78 3.12 19.44
C ILE A 37 12.30 4.28 20.32
N VAL A 38 11.40 4.98 21.03
CA VAL A 38 11.80 6.13 21.88
C VAL A 38 12.40 5.71 23.21
N GLY A 39 12.27 4.43 23.60
CA GLY A 39 12.77 3.88 24.86
C GLY A 39 11.98 4.39 26.07
N GLN A 40 10.65 4.49 25.95
CA GLN A 40 9.75 4.91 27.04
C GLN A 40 8.62 3.88 27.23
N SER A 41 7.95 3.93 28.38
CA SER A 41 6.82 3.02 28.66
C SER A 41 5.60 3.37 27.81
N GLU A 42 4.84 2.35 27.40
CA GLU A 42 3.61 2.53 26.61
C GLU A 42 2.58 3.50 27.24
N PRO A 43 2.32 3.47 28.58
CA PRO A 43 1.41 4.44 29.20
C PRO A 43 1.86 5.88 29.03
N ARG A 44 3.17 6.14 29.08
CA ARG A 44 3.73 7.49 28.88
C ARG A 44 3.58 7.93 27.42
N VAL A 45 3.94 7.07 26.48
CA VAL A 45 3.78 7.31 25.04
C VAL A 45 2.30 7.54 24.69
N SER A 46 1.41 6.68 25.19
CA SER A 46 -0.05 6.79 24.97
C SER A 46 -0.60 8.14 25.42
N ARG A 47 -0.12 8.69 26.57
CA ARG A 47 -0.51 10.01 27.05
C ARG A 47 -0.07 11.12 26.09
N HIS A 48 1.15 11.07 25.59
CA HIS A 48 1.65 12.02 24.60
C HIS A 48 0.90 11.94 23.28
N LEU A 49 0.63 10.73 22.77
CA LEU A 49 -0.17 10.49 21.56
C LEU A 49 -1.60 11.00 21.72
N LYS A 50 -2.21 10.84 22.89
CA LYS A 50 -3.53 11.39 23.19
C LYS A 50 -3.54 12.92 23.04
N ILE A 51 -2.57 13.63 23.62
CA ILE A 51 -2.44 15.10 23.52
C ILE A 51 -2.29 15.54 22.06
N LEU A 52 -1.44 14.86 21.29
CA LEU A 52 -1.24 15.15 19.86
C LEU A 52 -2.49 14.87 19.03
N GLY A 53 -3.21 13.79 19.34
CA GLY A 53 -4.47 13.41 18.67
C GLY A 53 -5.61 14.38 18.97
N GLU A 54 -5.77 14.82 20.24
CA GLU A 54 -6.75 15.83 20.65
C GLU A 54 -6.51 17.19 19.98
N ALA A 55 -5.24 17.53 19.74
CA ALA A 55 -4.86 18.71 18.97
C ALA A 55 -5.00 18.53 17.44
N GLY A 56 -5.32 17.34 16.95
CA GLY A 56 -5.47 17.04 15.53
C GLY A 56 -4.14 17.00 14.74
N LEU A 57 -2.99 16.88 15.42
CA LEU A 57 -1.66 16.83 14.79
C LEU A 57 -1.33 15.43 14.27
N ILE A 58 -1.93 14.39 14.85
CA ILE A 58 -1.86 13.00 14.41
C ILE A 58 -3.25 12.39 14.27
N GLU A 59 -3.35 11.37 13.44
CA GLU A 59 -4.55 10.57 13.23
C GLU A 59 -4.38 9.20 13.85
N ARG A 60 -5.49 8.67 14.36
CA ARG A 60 -5.58 7.34 14.92
C ARG A 60 -6.24 6.41 13.91
N LEU A 61 -5.47 5.49 13.38
CA LEU A 61 -5.89 4.54 12.37
C LEU A 61 -6.14 3.17 13.01
N ARG A 62 -7.36 2.65 12.91
CA ARG A 62 -7.68 1.30 13.36
C ARG A 62 -7.43 0.31 12.23
N GLN A 63 -6.59 -0.69 12.48
CA GLN A 63 -6.32 -1.82 11.58
C GLN A 63 -6.63 -3.11 12.33
N GLY A 64 -7.86 -3.64 12.16
CA GLY A 64 -8.35 -4.76 12.94
C GLY A 64 -8.41 -4.43 14.44
N GLN A 65 -7.78 -5.25 15.27
CA GLN A 65 -7.64 -5.00 16.71
C GLN A 65 -6.49 -4.03 17.08
N TRP A 66 -5.65 -3.64 16.12
CA TRP A 66 -4.51 -2.78 16.34
C TRP A 66 -4.82 -1.31 16.03
N VAL A 67 -4.18 -0.42 16.78
CA VAL A 67 -4.27 1.03 16.59
C VAL A 67 -2.91 1.55 16.20
N HIS A 68 -2.85 2.18 15.02
CA HIS A 68 -1.67 2.87 14.52
C HIS A 68 -1.87 4.38 14.54
N TYR A 69 -0.77 5.10 14.60
CA TYR A 69 -0.74 6.55 14.59
C TYR A 69 0.06 7.05 13.39
N ALA A 70 -0.47 8.05 12.71
CA ALA A 70 0.15 8.73 11.58
C ALA A 70 0.01 10.24 11.73
N LEU A 71 0.78 11.03 10.97
CA LEU A 71 0.52 12.47 10.90
C LEU A 71 -0.85 12.75 10.29
N ALA A 72 -1.47 13.86 10.71
CA ALA A 72 -2.66 14.38 10.06
C ALA A 72 -2.38 14.63 8.57
N ARG A 73 -3.26 14.09 7.70
CA ARG A 73 -3.06 14.09 6.24
C ARG A 73 -3.69 15.28 5.53
N GLY A 74 -4.52 16.06 6.23
CA GLY A 74 -5.25 17.16 5.62
C GLY A 74 -5.49 18.33 6.56
N GLY A 75 -5.95 19.44 5.99
CA GLY A 75 -6.31 20.65 6.72
C GLY A 75 -5.12 21.47 7.25
N PRO A 76 -5.39 22.57 8.01
CA PRO A 76 -4.38 23.47 8.51
C PRO A 76 -3.38 22.84 9.49
N ALA A 77 -3.81 21.81 10.26
CA ALA A 77 -2.95 21.08 11.19
C ALA A 77 -1.83 20.33 10.47
N ALA A 78 -2.12 19.73 9.31
CA ALA A 78 -1.12 19.04 8.49
C ALA A 78 -0.04 20.02 8.00
N GLY A 79 -0.44 21.20 7.50
CA GLY A 79 0.49 22.24 7.09
C GLY A 79 1.38 22.74 8.23
N PHE A 80 0.81 22.94 9.43
CA PHE A 80 1.58 23.30 10.63
C PHE A 80 2.62 22.23 10.98
N VAL A 81 2.24 20.95 11.05
CA VAL A 81 3.17 19.86 11.40
C VAL A 81 4.27 19.72 10.37
N GLN A 82 3.97 19.81 9.08
CA GLN A 82 4.98 19.75 8.02
C GLN A 82 5.99 20.90 8.14
N GLY A 83 5.52 22.13 8.37
CA GLY A 83 6.36 23.29 8.62
C GLY A 83 7.25 23.11 9.86
N LEU A 84 6.68 22.65 10.96
CA LEU A 84 7.40 22.37 12.20
C LEU A 84 8.49 21.31 12.01
N LEU A 85 8.18 20.19 11.38
CA LEU A 85 9.12 19.11 11.11
C LEU A 85 10.25 19.53 10.15
N GLY A 86 9.95 20.49 9.26
CA GLY A 86 10.95 21.10 8.38
C GLY A 86 12.01 21.94 9.12
N GLN A 87 11.70 22.41 10.34
CA GLN A 87 12.61 23.20 11.19
C GLN A 87 13.44 22.33 12.15
N LEU A 88 13.14 21.01 12.25
CA LEU A 88 13.91 20.13 13.13
C LEU A 88 15.30 19.90 12.56
N ASP A 89 16.30 20.04 13.42
CA ASP A 89 17.68 19.71 13.07
C ASP A 89 17.79 18.19 12.83
N ARG A 90 18.09 17.83 11.58
CA ARG A 90 18.26 16.44 11.18
C ARG A 90 19.50 15.79 11.77
N THR A 91 20.42 16.58 12.32
CA THR A 91 21.64 16.11 12.97
C THR A 91 21.49 15.94 14.49
N ASP A 92 20.34 16.34 15.05
CA ASP A 92 20.04 16.12 16.48
C ASP A 92 20.25 14.66 16.86
N PRO A 93 21.12 14.37 17.85
CA PRO A 93 21.48 13.00 18.22
C PRO A 93 20.30 12.13 18.65
N LEU A 94 19.28 12.71 19.30
CA LEU A 94 18.09 11.96 19.73
C LEU A 94 17.21 11.60 18.53
N LEU A 95 17.00 12.55 17.62
CA LEU A 95 16.24 12.29 16.39
C LEU A 95 16.99 11.32 15.45
N ALA A 96 18.30 11.40 15.38
CA ALA A 96 19.13 10.47 14.63
C ALA A 96 19.02 9.05 15.20
N ARG A 97 19.16 8.89 16.53
CA ARG A 97 19.00 7.62 17.23
C ARG A 97 17.61 7.02 17.05
N ASP A 98 16.56 7.84 17.12
CA ASP A 98 15.19 7.36 16.90
C ASP A 98 14.97 6.88 15.47
N ARG A 99 15.53 7.57 14.47
CA ARG A 99 15.51 7.12 13.06
C ARG A 99 16.25 5.80 12.86
N ASP A 100 17.41 5.63 13.50
CA ASP A 100 18.18 4.39 13.37
C ASP A 100 17.45 3.22 14.05
N ARG A 101 16.84 3.46 15.22
CA ARG A 101 16.00 2.47 15.89
C ARG A 101 14.73 2.16 15.10
N GLU A 102 14.10 3.17 14.51
CA GLU A 102 12.94 2.99 13.64
C GLU A 102 13.28 2.13 12.43
N ARG A 103 14.43 2.38 11.78
CA ARG A 103 14.94 1.56 10.68
C ARG A 103 15.22 0.11 11.11
N ALA A 104 15.90 -0.06 12.25
CA ALA A 104 16.16 -1.39 12.80
C ALA A 104 14.86 -2.12 13.14
N HIS A 105 13.88 -1.42 13.74
CA HIS A 105 12.57 -1.96 14.05
C HIS A 105 11.78 -2.32 12.79
N ALA A 106 11.86 -1.48 11.74
CA ALA A 106 11.28 -1.78 10.43
C ALA A 106 11.87 -3.04 9.80
N LEU A 107 13.19 -3.18 9.86
CA LEU A 107 13.90 -4.38 9.38
C LEU A 107 13.53 -5.62 10.21
N GLN A 108 13.43 -5.50 11.54
CA GLN A 108 13.02 -6.60 12.41
C GLN A 108 11.55 -6.96 12.22
N ALA A 109 10.65 -5.99 12.03
CA ALA A 109 9.25 -6.24 11.72
C ALA A 109 9.14 -6.94 10.34
N ALA A 110 9.84 -6.45 9.34
CA ALA A 110 9.95 -7.12 8.04
C ALA A 110 10.56 -8.53 8.16
N SER A 111 11.48 -8.76 9.11
CA SER A 111 12.07 -10.09 9.37
C SER A 111 11.17 -10.99 10.23
N ARG A 112 10.31 -10.45 11.08
CA ARG A 112 9.31 -11.21 11.85
C ARG A 112 8.12 -11.59 10.99
N ASP A 113 7.67 -10.68 10.13
CA ASP A 113 6.69 -10.95 9.06
C ASP A 113 7.29 -11.83 7.96
N ALA A 114 8.62 -11.85 7.85
CA ALA A 114 9.45 -12.71 6.99
C ALA A 114 9.91 -14.00 7.69
N GLY A 115 9.18 -14.46 8.72
CA GLY A 115 9.20 -15.88 9.04
C GLY A 115 8.86 -16.59 7.74
N THR A 116 9.79 -17.39 7.22
CA THR A 116 9.85 -17.96 5.87
C THR A 116 8.57 -17.72 5.05
N PRO A 117 8.58 -16.95 3.97
CA PRO A 117 7.35 -16.57 3.21
C PRO A 117 6.49 -17.76 2.78
N ALA A 118 7.10 -18.95 2.72
CA ALA A 118 6.43 -20.23 2.51
C ALA A 118 5.53 -20.68 3.68
N ALA A 119 5.54 -19.97 4.81
CA ALA A 119 4.85 -20.42 6.03
C ALA A 119 3.48 -19.76 6.25
N SER A 120 3.19 -18.60 5.69
CA SER A 120 1.85 -18.01 5.83
C SER A 120 0.89 -18.75 4.92
N ARG A 121 -0.29 -19.10 5.47
CA ARG A 121 -1.35 -19.75 4.68
C ARG A 121 -1.82 -18.81 3.58
N LEU A 122 -2.00 -17.53 3.90
CA LEU A 122 -2.36 -16.51 2.92
C LEU A 122 -1.34 -16.44 1.76
N GLY A 123 -0.05 -16.42 2.06
CA GLY A 123 1.00 -16.36 1.04
C GLY A 123 0.96 -17.56 0.07
N ARG A 124 0.68 -18.77 0.59
CA ARG A 124 0.49 -19.96 -0.27
C ARG A 124 -0.72 -19.84 -1.18
N GLU A 125 -1.87 -19.46 -0.63
CA GLU A 125 -3.10 -19.29 -1.39
C GLU A 125 -2.97 -18.23 -2.49
N LEU A 126 -2.29 -17.11 -2.18
CA LEU A 126 -2.01 -16.06 -3.16
C LEU A 126 -1.11 -16.57 -4.28
N ARG A 127 -0.07 -17.33 -3.94
CA ARG A 127 0.84 -17.94 -4.92
C ARG A 127 0.11 -18.97 -5.78
N GLU A 128 -0.67 -19.87 -5.20
CA GLU A 128 -1.47 -20.85 -5.92
C GLU A 128 -2.45 -20.18 -6.89
N PHE A 129 -3.07 -19.07 -6.48
CA PHE A 129 -3.94 -18.31 -7.38
C PHE A 129 -3.15 -17.75 -8.57
N VAL A 130 -1.97 -17.19 -8.35
CA VAL A 130 -1.10 -16.66 -9.41
C VAL A 130 -0.64 -17.79 -10.33
N GLU A 131 -0.09 -18.87 -9.79
CA GLU A 131 0.41 -20.02 -10.56
C GLU A 131 -0.71 -20.67 -11.39
N SER A 132 -1.93 -20.78 -10.85
CA SER A 132 -3.08 -21.28 -11.60
C SER A 132 -3.55 -20.36 -12.72
N ALA A 133 -3.16 -19.08 -12.67
CA ALA A 133 -3.41 -18.11 -13.74
C ALA A 133 -2.33 -18.13 -14.82
N GLU A 134 -1.17 -18.74 -14.55
CA GLU A 134 -0.03 -18.82 -15.49
C GLU A 134 -0.23 -19.81 -16.65
N THR A 135 -1.18 -20.73 -16.56
CA THR A 135 -1.35 -21.83 -17.51
C THR A 135 -1.56 -21.41 -18.97
N ALA A 136 -1.68 -20.11 -19.25
CA ALA A 136 -1.95 -19.63 -20.62
C ALA A 136 -0.82 -18.80 -21.26
N VAL A 137 0.09 -18.13 -20.52
CA VAL A 137 1.15 -17.30 -21.13
C VAL A 137 2.39 -17.23 -20.22
N PRO A 138 3.61 -17.55 -20.72
CA PRO A 138 4.84 -17.25 -20.00
C PRO A 138 4.95 -15.74 -19.81
N ALA A 139 5.15 -15.29 -18.58
CA ALA A 139 5.26 -13.87 -18.31
C ALA A 139 6.65 -13.37 -18.72
N GLY A 140 6.74 -12.52 -19.76
CA GLY A 140 7.97 -11.84 -20.13
C GLY A 140 8.28 -10.69 -19.18
N SER A 141 7.38 -9.69 -19.10
CA SER A 141 7.52 -8.53 -18.24
C SER A 141 6.40 -8.44 -17.21
N VAL A 142 6.78 -8.29 -15.94
CA VAL A 142 5.85 -8.23 -14.80
C VAL A 142 5.99 -6.88 -14.09
N LEU A 143 4.86 -6.25 -13.80
CA LEU A 143 4.76 -5.08 -12.92
C LEU A 143 3.99 -5.46 -11.66
N LEU A 144 4.61 -5.28 -10.49
CA LEU A 144 3.94 -5.33 -9.20
C LEU A 144 3.74 -3.92 -8.67
N VAL A 145 2.51 -3.57 -8.31
CA VAL A 145 2.14 -2.29 -7.69
C VAL A 145 1.66 -2.53 -6.25
N GLY A 146 2.25 -1.82 -5.28
CA GLY A 146 2.00 -1.97 -3.84
C GLY A 146 3.25 -2.47 -3.13
N ALA A 147 3.52 -3.76 -3.19
CA ALA A 147 4.71 -4.41 -2.63
C ALA A 147 4.80 -4.39 -1.09
N ASP A 148 3.68 -4.58 -0.41
CA ASP A 148 3.64 -4.70 1.04
C ASP A 148 3.77 -6.18 1.51
N HIS A 149 3.61 -7.13 0.60
CA HIS A 149 3.63 -8.57 0.87
C HIS A 149 4.81 -9.27 0.16
N PRO A 150 5.81 -9.78 0.92
CA PRO A 150 6.98 -10.45 0.39
C PRO A 150 6.66 -11.60 -0.57
N GLU A 151 5.61 -12.37 -0.29
CA GLU A 151 5.18 -13.51 -1.10
C GLU A 151 4.79 -13.09 -2.52
N LEU A 152 4.07 -11.98 -2.66
CA LEU A 152 3.71 -11.45 -3.99
C LEU A 152 4.93 -10.89 -4.72
N ILE A 153 5.91 -10.34 -4.00
CA ILE A 153 7.17 -9.83 -4.59
C ILE A 153 7.98 -10.99 -5.16
N GLU A 154 8.16 -12.06 -4.39
CA GLU A 154 8.87 -13.27 -4.82
C GLU A 154 8.17 -13.92 -6.00
N THR A 155 6.85 -14.08 -5.92
CA THR A 155 6.05 -14.66 -7.02
C THR A 155 6.15 -13.80 -8.28
N ALA A 156 5.96 -12.47 -8.18
CA ALA A 156 6.07 -11.58 -9.33
C ALA A 156 7.47 -11.63 -9.99
N ALA A 157 8.53 -11.72 -9.18
CA ALA A 157 9.89 -11.79 -9.69
C ALA A 157 10.24 -13.16 -10.30
N ALA A 158 9.58 -14.24 -9.84
CA ALA A 158 9.76 -15.58 -10.38
C ALA A 158 8.96 -15.81 -11.68
N MET A 159 7.83 -15.12 -11.86
CA MET A 159 6.96 -15.26 -13.05
C MET A 159 7.61 -14.76 -14.34
N GLY A 160 8.40 -13.71 -14.29
CA GLY A 160 8.86 -13.01 -15.48
C GLY A 160 10.37 -12.93 -15.63
N THR A 161 10.80 -12.72 -16.87
CA THR A 161 12.21 -12.43 -17.19
C THR A 161 12.62 -11.03 -16.72
N GLN A 162 11.66 -10.12 -16.62
CA GLN A 162 11.82 -8.75 -16.14
C GLN A 162 10.74 -8.40 -15.13
N CYS A 163 11.13 -8.13 -13.89
CA CYS A 163 10.23 -7.69 -12.84
C CYS A 163 10.46 -6.21 -12.51
N SER A 164 9.39 -5.42 -12.54
CA SER A 164 9.36 -4.05 -12.04
C SER A 164 8.41 -3.96 -10.86
N VAL A 165 8.87 -3.35 -9.76
CA VAL A 165 8.10 -3.15 -8.55
C VAL A 165 7.88 -1.65 -8.36
N LEU A 166 6.63 -1.21 -8.35
CA LEU A 166 6.23 0.14 -8.01
C LEU A 166 5.74 0.17 -6.57
N ALA A 167 6.61 0.55 -5.66
CA ALA A 167 6.29 0.64 -4.23
C ALA A 167 5.52 1.93 -3.93
N CYS A 168 4.40 1.83 -3.21
CA CYS A 168 3.56 2.96 -2.84
C CYS A 168 4.10 3.77 -1.66
N SER A 169 5.06 3.21 -0.92
CA SER A 169 5.69 3.85 0.24
C SER A 169 7.19 3.53 0.31
N ARG A 170 7.91 4.30 1.12
CA ARG A 170 9.33 3.97 1.41
C ARG A 170 9.46 2.61 2.09
N ARG A 171 8.50 2.23 2.93
CA ARG A 171 8.44 0.91 3.57
C ARG A 171 8.31 -0.19 2.52
N SER A 172 7.31 -0.10 1.64
CA SER A 172 7.11 -1.07 0.56
C SER A 172 8.36 -1.20 -0.32
N SER A 173 9.05 -0.08 -0.62
CA SER A 173 10.31 -0.09 -1.37
C SER A 173 11.45 -0.81 -0.64
N GLN A 174 11.55 -0.68 0.68
CA GLN A 174 12.54 -1.39 1.49
C GLN A 174 12.22 -2.89 1.55
N ILE A 175 10.95 -3.24 1.79
CA ILE A 175 10.48 -4.64 1.76
C ILE A 175 10.83 -5.29 0.41
N ALA A 176 10.49 -4.62 -0.70
CA ALA A 176 10.74 -5.15 -2.03
C ALA A 176 12.23 -5.42 -2.28
N ARG A 177 13.10 -4.47 -1.94
CA ARG A 177 14.56 -4.63 -2.11
C ARG A 177 15.11 -5.76 -1.26
N ALA A 178 14.75 -5.79 0.03
CA ALA A 178 15.21 -6.84 0.94
C ALA A 178 14.71 -8.24 0.54
N THR A 179 13.47 -8.33 0.05
CA THR A 179 12.90 -9.59 -0.42
C THR A 179 13.61 -10.11 -1.68
N LEU A 180 13.79 -9.24 -2.68
CA LEU A 180 14.50 -9.60 -3.91
C LEU A 180 15.95 -10.01 -3.65
N GLU A 181 16.67 -9.27 -2.80
CA GLU A 181 18.04 -9.57 -2.41
C GLU A 181 18.14 -10.93 -1.69
N ARG A 182 17.28 -11.17 -0.69
CA ARG A 182 17.25 -12.42 0.06
C ARG A 182 16.94 -13.63 -0.83
N ALA A 183 16.02 -13.48 -1.78
CA ALA A 183 15.63 -14.53 -2.71
C ALA A 183 16.61 -14.70 -3.88
N GLY A 184 17.63 -13.86 -4.02
CA GLY A 184 18.54 -13.86 -5.16
C GLY A 184 17.87 -13.50 -6.49
N LEU A 185 16.70 -12.83 -6.44
CA LEU A 185 15.92 -12.46 -7.61
C LEU A 185 16.28 -11.06 -8.10
N ARG A 186 16.15 -10.84 -9.41
CA ARG A 186 16.41 -9.54 -10.02
C ARG A 186 15.09 -8.79 -10.24
N GLY A 187 15.05 -7.52 -9.84
CA GLY A 187 13.90 -6.66 -10.07
C GLY A 187 14.26 -5.19 -9.95
N ARG A 188 13.57 -4.34 -10.73
CA ARG A 188 13.70 -2.90 -10.66
C ARG A 188 12.67 -2.35 -9.65
N VAL A 189 13.13 -1.74 -8.56
CA VAL A 189 12.25 -1.15 -7.54
C VAL A 189 12.19 0.36 -7.70
N LEU A 190 11.01 0.89 -7.96
CA LEU A 190 10.69 2.30 -8.06
C LEU A 190 9.75 2.71 -6.93
N LEU A 191 9.90 3.94 -6.42
CA LEU A 191 8.95 4.55 -5.51
C LEU A 191 7.93 5.35 -6.33
N ALA A 192 6.63 5.21 -6.03
CA ALA A 192 5.57 5.96 -6.68
C ALA A 192 5.79 7.48 -6.57
N ALA A 193 5.48 8.21 -7.62
CA ALA A 193 5.75 9.64 -7.73
C ALA A 193 4.73 10.53 -7.00
N GLY A 194 3.59 9.96 -6.57
CA GLY A 194 2.50 10.69 -5.93
C GLY A 194 1.67 9.80 -5.00
N SER A 195 0.57 10.37 -4.49
CA SER A 195 -0.41 9.64 -3.67
C SER A 195 -1.16 8.57 -4.47
N ASP A 196 -1.35 8.82 -5.76
CA ASP A 196 -2.02 7.89 -6.66
C ASP A 196 -0.99 6.93 -7.26
N ALA A 197 -0.93 5.73 -6.74
CA ALA A 197 -0.08 4.69 -7.29
C ALA A 197 -0.40 4.45 -8.77
N LEU A 198 0.66 4.27 -9.60
CA LEU A 198 0.56 4.04 -11.02
C LEU A 198 -0.06 5.22 -11.80
N GLY A 199 0.21 6.44 -11.37
CA GLY A 199 -0.17 7.67 -12.10
C GLY A 199 0.60 7.85 -13.42
N PRO A 200 0.26 8.87 -14.23
CA PRO A 200 0.90 9.13 -15.52
C PRO A 200 2.43 9.28 -15.42
N ARG A 201 2.93 9.89 -14.34
CA ARG A 201 4.38 10.02 -14.09
C ARG A 201 5.05 8.67 -13.83
N ASP A 202 4.37 7.77 -13.15
CA ASP A 202 4.89 6.44 -12.87
C ASP A 202 4.93 5.61 -14.14
N LEU A 203 3.87 5.65 -14.96
CA LEU A 203 3.84 4.99 -16.28
C LEU A 203 4.98 5.47 -17.18
N ALA A 204 5.25 6.78 -17.22
CA ALA A 204 6.37 7.33 -17.99
C ALA A 204 7.74 6.83 -17.49
N ARG A 205 7.92 6.70 -16.17
CA ARG A 205 9.17 6.20 -15.55
C ARG A 205 9.37 4.69 -15.73
N LEU A 206 8.27 3.94 -15.82
CA LEU A 206 8.30 2.50 -16.08
C LEU A 206 8.75 2.20 -17.52
N GLY A 207 8.45 3.07 -18.46
CA GLY A 207 9.04 3.06 -19.81
C GLY A 207 8.51 1.99 -20.73
N GLY A 208 7.29 1.47 -20.52
CA GLY A 208 6.71 0.45 -21.39
C GLY A 208 5.44 -0.16 -20.86
N THR A 209 4.99 -1.21 -21.53
CA THR A 209 3.84 -2.04 -21.13
C THR A 209 4.32 -3.39 -20.61
N PHE A 210 3.45 -4.06 -19.85
CA PHE A 210 3.73 -5.30 -19.15
C PHE A 210 2.76 -6.41 -19.58
N GLU A 211 3.27 -7.61 -19.68
CA GLU A 211 2.42 -8.78 -19.96
C GLU A 211 1.58 -9.17 -18.74
N THR A 212 2.10 -8.92 -17.54
CA THR A 212 1.37 -9.14 -16.31
C THR A 212 1.49 -7.92 -15.39
N VAL A 213 0.36 -7.45 -14.89
CA VAL A 213 0.28 -6.40 -13.86
C VAL A 213 -0.35 -6.99 -12.61
N LEU A 214 0.39 -7.03 -11.50
CA LEU A 214 -0.12 -7.39 -10.19
C LEU A 214 -0.41 -6.14 -9.37
N LEU A 215 -1.60 -6.06 -8.80
CA LEU A 215 -2.02 -5.01 -7.88
C LEU A 215 -2.16 -5.58 -6.48
N ASP A 216 -1.19 -5.27 -5.60
CA ASP A 216 -1.23 -5.60 -4.17
C ASP A 216 -1.97 -4.51 -3.41
N ARG A 217 -3.22 -4.80 -3.04
CA ARG A 217 -4.11 -3.89 -2.31
C ARG A 217 -4.50 -4.42 -0.93
N LEU A 218 -3.72 -5.35 -0.40
CA LEU A 218 -4.00 -5.98 0.90
C LEU A 218 -3.74 -5.03 2.08
N GLY A 219 -2.80 -4.10 1.93
CA GLY A 219 -2.44 -3.11 2.96
C GLY A 219 -3.17 -1.76 2.88
N THR A 220 -3.93 -1.48 1.82
CA THR A 220 -4.48 -0.15 1.55
C THR A 220 -6.00 -0.08 1.69
N ARG A 221 -6.48 0.99 2.34
CA ARG A 221 -7.89 1.40 2.36
C ARG A 221 -8.04 2.66 1.51
N ASP A 222 -8.10 2.52 0.19
CA ASP A 222 -8.19 3.70 -0.68
C ASP A 222 -9.44 3.63 -1.55
N GLU A 223 -10.10 4.79 -1.71
CA GLU A 223 -11.29 4.95 -2.55
C GLU A 223 -10.98 4.97 -4.06
N SER A 224 -9.69 4.93 -4.44
CA SER A 224 -9.22 5.10 -5.83
C SER A 224 -9.07 3.81 -6.64
N LEU A 225 -9.71 2.70 -6.25
CA LEU A 225 -9.56 1.41 -6.95
C LEU A 225 -9.87 1.51 -8.46
N GLY A 226 -10.94 2.22 -8.83
CA GLY A 226 -11.29 2.39 -10.25
C GLY A 226 -10.20 3.09 -11.07
N ALA A 227 -9.61 4.17 -10.52
CA ALA A 227 -8.51 4.87 -11.18
C ALA A 227 -7.24 3.99 -11.30
N LEU A 228 -6.95 3.18 -10.28
CA LEU A 228 -5.84 2.24 -10.29
C LEU A 228 -6.04 1.14 -11.33
N LEU A 229 -7.24 0.58 -11.43
CA LEU A 229 -7.60 -0.42 -12.45
C LEU A 229 -7.46 0.15 -13.87
N ALA A 230 -7.94 1.37 -14.10
CA ALA A 230 -7.77 2.05 -15.38
C ALA A 230 -6.29 2.31 -15.71
N SER A 231 -5.47 2.64 -14.72
CA SER A 231 -4.02 2.79 -14.88
C SER A 231 -3.32 1.46 -15.13
N GLY A 232 -3.72 0.41 -14.40
CA GLY A 232 -3.27 -0.96 -14.64
C GLY A 232 -3.58 -1.43 -16.04
N ARG A 233 -4.79 -1.14 -16.55
CA ARG A 233 -5.18 -1.44 -17.94
C ARG A 233 -4.26 -0.75 -18.97
N ARG A 234 -3.88 0.52 -18.73
CA ARG A 234 -2.94 1.24 -19.60
C ARG A 234 -1.51 0.70 -19.55
N ALA A 235 -1.12 0.10 -18.44
CA ALA A 235 0.18 -0.53 -18.27
C ALA A 235 0.28 -1.92 -18.94
N LEU A 236 -0.85 -2.52 -19.32
CA LEU A 236 -0.87 -3.83 -19.97
C LEU A 236 -0.47 -3.75 -21.43
N SER A 237 0.34 -4.69 -21.88
CA SER A 237 0.59 -4.98 -23.28
C SER A 237 -0.66 -5.60 -23.95
N PRO A 238 -0.77 -5.59 -25.28
CA PRO A 238 -1.80 -6.35 -25.99
C PRO A 238 -1.74 -7.84 -25.57
N GLY A 239 -2.87 -8.39 -25.15
CA GLY A 239 -2.95 -9.76 -24.64
C GLY A 239 -2.43 -9.97 -23.22
N GLY A 240 -2.01 -8.91 -22.55
CA GLY A 240 -1.58 -8.96 -21.14
C GLY A 240 -2.73 -9.16 -20.16
N ARG A 241 -2.40 -9.48 -18.92
CA ARG A 241 -3.37 -9.79 -17.84
C ARG A 241 -3.11 -8.97 -16.58
N LEU A 242 -4.18 -8.71 -15.84
CA LEU A 242 -4.15 -8.02 -14.55
C LEU A 242 -4.57 -8.98 -13.45
N LEU A 243 -3.74 -9.09 -12.42
CA LEU A 243 -4.02 -9.79 -11.17
C LEU A 243 -4.26 -8.76 -10.07
N LEU A 244 -5.37 -8.84 -9.37
CA LEU A 244 -5.72 -7.97 -8.25
C LEU A 244 -5.89 -8.79 -6.99
N PHE A 245 -5.25 -8.35 -5.92
CA PHE A 245 -5.46 -8.84 -4.56
C PHE A 245 -5.99 -7.71 -3.70
N GLN A 246 -7.27 -7.78 -3.33
CA GLN A 246 -7.98 -6.72 -2.61
C GLN A 246 -8.61 -7.29 -1.34
N ARG A 247 -8.46 -6.59 -0.22
CA ARG A 247 -9.21 -6.95 0.99
C ARG A 247 -10.71 -6.82 0.76
N TYR A 248 -11.46 -7.80 1.24
CA TYR A 248 -12.90 -7.86 1.08
C TYR A 248 -13.61 -6.68 1.77
N ASP A 249 -13.19 -6.34 2.99
CA ASP A 249 -13.74 -5.25 3.80
C ASP A 249 -13.55 -3.85 3.17
N SER A 250 -12.52 -3.67 2.35
CA SER A 250 -12.31 -2.40 1.63
C SER A 250 -13.19 -2.23 0.39
N LEU A 251 -13.88 -3.28 -0.04
CA LEU A 251 -14.90 -3.21 -1.08
C LEU A 251 -16.30 -2.87 -0.54
N GLU A 252 -16.48 -2.94 0.78
CA GLU A 252 -17.71 -2.49 1.42
C GLU A 252 -17.78 -0.96 1.40
N SER A 253 -18.87 -0.39 0.88
CA SER A 253 -19.04 1.06 0.80
C SER A 253 -19.82 1.57 2.01
N PRO A 254 -19.19 2.28 2.96
CA PRO A 254 -19.90 2.82 4.13
C PRO A 254 -20.83 3.99 3.80
N ARG A 255 -20.78 4.54 2.57
CA ARG A 255 -21.51 5.76 2.17
C ARG A 255 -22.65 5.55 1.17
N SER A 256 -22.85 4.34 0.65
CA SER A 256 -23.93 4.07 -0.31
C SER A 256 -25.19 3.60 0.40
N ARG A 257 -26.36 4.21 0.07
CA ARG A 257 -27.69 3.73 0.47
C ARG A 257 -28.05 2.37 -0.17
N VAL A 258 -27.32 1.96 -1.19
CA VAL A 258 -27.50 0.67 -1.86
C VAL A 258 -26.32 -0.21 -1.46
N VAL A 259 -26.60 -1.30 -0.77
CA VAL A 259 -25.60 -2.30 -0.39
C VAL A 259 -25.28 -3.13 -1.65
N GLU A 260 -24.28 -2.70 -2.41
CA GLU A 260 -23.75 -3.49 -3.53
C GLU A 260 -22.84 -4.59 -3.00
N HIS A 261 -23.08 -5.83 -3.41
CA HIS A 261 -22.24 -6.95 -3.02
C HIS A 261 -20.79 -6.75 -3.51
N PRO A 262 -19.74 -6.97 -2.68
CA PRO A 262 -18.35 -6.71 -3.03
C PRO A 262 -17.88 -7.31 -4.36
N LEU A 263 -18.31 -8.53 -4.68
CA LEU A 263 -18.02 -9.18 -5.97
C LEU A 263 -18.63 -8.44 -7.16
N ALA A 264 -19.88 -7.97 -7.02
CA ALA A 264 -20.58 -7.23 -8.07
C ALA A 264 -19.89 -5.88 -8.29
N ARG A 265 -19.54 -5.19 -7.19
CA ARG A 265 -18.80 -3.93 -7.23
C ARG A 265 -17.46 -4.08 -7.93
N LEU A 266 -16.69 -5.10 -7.60
CA LEU A 266 -15.39 -5.32 -8.25
C LEU A 266 -15.56 -5.62 -9.75
N ARG A 267 -16.53 -6.44 -10.14
CA ARG A 267 -16.83 -6.72 -11.55
C ARG A 267 -17.19 -5.44 -12.32
N ARG A 268 -18.01 -4.59 -11.73
CA ARG A 268 -18.39 -3.30 -12.31
C ARG A 268 -17.17 -2.39 -12.50
N LEU A 269 -16.32 -2.24 -11.46
CA LEU A 269 -15.11 -1.42 -11.53
C LEU A 269 -14.11 -1.93 -12.57
N LEU A 270 -13.96 -3.25 -12.71
CA LEU A 270 -13.16 -3.85 -13.77
C LEU A 270 -13.72 -3.51 -15.15
N GLY A 271 -15.05 -3.66 -15.34
CA GLY A 271 -15.72 -3.31 -16.60
C GLY A 271 -15.58 -1.83 -16.95
N GLU A 272 -15.75 -0.92 -15.97
CA GLU A 272 -15.55 0.52 -16.15
C GLU A 272 -14.09 0.86 -16.54
N ALA A 273 -13.12 0.06 -16.10
CA ALA A 273 -11.72 0.19 -16.48
C ALA A 273 -11.37 -0.48 -17.83
N GLY A 274 -12.34 -1.05 -18.57
CA GLY A 274 -12.12 -1.78 -19.81
C GLY A 274 -11.44 -3.12 -19.63
N LEU A 275 -11.73 -3.78 -18.50
CA LEU A 275 -11.23 -5.11 -18.15
C LEU A 275 -12.38 -6.10 -18.00
N THR A 276 -12.21 -7.30 -18.54
CA THR A 276 -13.12 -8.42 -18.35
C THR A 276 -12.55 -9.35 -17.27
N CYS A 277 -13.34 -9.63 -16.24
CA CYS A 277 -12.97 -10.55 -15.19
C CYS A 277 -13.11 -12.00 -15.68
N GLU A 278 -12.00 -12.72 -15.79
CA GLU A 278 -11.99 -14.14 -16.19
C GLU A 278 -12.18 -15.05 -14.97
N ARG A 279 -11.54 -14.69 -13.85
CA ARG A 279 -11.58 -15.48 -12.62
C ARG A 279 -11.64 -14.58 -11.41
N MET A 280 -12.40 -14.97 -10.41
CA MET A 280 -12.50 -14.30 -9.12
C MET A 280 -12.68 -15.35 -8.03
N SER A 281 -11.82 -15.32 -7.03
CA SER A 281 -11.83 -16.27 -5.92
C SER A 281 -11.71 -15.54 -4.59
N PRO A 282 -12.61 -15.79 -3.64
CA PRO A 282 -12.38 -15.41 -2.26
C PRO A 282 -11.29 -16.29 -1.66
N ILE A 283 -10.36 -15.69 -0.93
CA ILE A 283 -9.30 -16.36 -0.18
C ILE A 283 -9.50 -16.00 1.28
N GLU A 284 -9.63 -17.02 2.11
CA GLU A 284 -9.74 -16.86 3.55
C GLU A 284 -8.57 -17.58 4.22
N ALA A 285 -7.61 -16.81 4.71
CA ALA A 285 -6.42 -17.33 5.34
C ALA A 285 -5.88 -16.37 6.40
N ASP A 286 -5.35 -16.91 7.48
CA ASP A 286 -4.71 -16.14 8.57
C ASP A 286 -5.61 -15.03 9.15
N GLY A 287 -6.94 -15.25 9.17
CA GLY A 287 -7.94 -14.27 9.63
C GLY A 287 -8.15 -13.08 8.68
N GLN A 288 -7.65 -13.17 7.46
CA GLN A 288 -7.86 -12.19 6.41
C GLN A 288 -8.83 -12.73 5.35
N HIS A 289 -9.74 -11.86 4.89
CA HIS A 289 -10.64 -12.12 3.78
C HIS A 289 -10.18 -11.30 2.59
N VAL A 290 -9.66 -11.98 1.58
CA VAL A 290 -9.09 -11.38 0.37
C VAL A 290 -9.91 -11.80 -0.84
N LEU A 291 -10.12 -10.89 -1.75
CA LEU A 291 -10.67 -11.19 -3.07
C LEU A 291 -9.54 -11.14 -4.09
N ALA A 292 -9.24 -12.28 -4.68
CA ALA A 292 -8.29 -12.40 -5.78
C ALA A 292 -9.05 -12.38 -7.11
N ALA A 293 -8.59 -11.58 -8.05
CA ALA A 293 -9.21 -11.48 -9.37
C ALA A 293 -8.16 -11.52 -10.49
N LEU A 294 -8.46 -12.27 -11.56
CA LEU A 294 -7.75 -12.26 -12.82
C LEU A 294 -8.64 -11.57 -13.86
N ALA A 295 -8.10 -10.58 -14.53
CA ALA A 295 -8.80 -9.84 -15.57
C ALA A 295 -7.91 -9.61 -16.79
N VAL A 296 -8.54 -9.55 -17.95
CA VAL A 296 -7.89 -9.28 -19.24
C VAL A 296 -8.52 -8.05 -19.89
N PRO A 297 -7.83 -7.38 -20.82
CA PRO A 297 -8.42 -6.30 -21.60
C PRO A 297 -9.71 -6.75 -22.28
N SER A 298 -10.78 -5.99 -22.13
CA SER A 298 -12.03 -6.28 -22.87
C SER A 298 -11.79 -6.14 -24.35
N ILE A 299 -12.21 -7.15 -25.11
CA ILE A 299 -12.20 -7.09 -26.57
C ILE A 299 -13.33 -6.14 -26.98
N GLU A 300 -12.99 -4.94 -27.48
CA GLU A 300 -13.97 -4.09 -28.14
C GLU A 300 -14.55 -4.88 -29.31
N ARG A 301 -15.80 -5.34 -29.19
CA ARG A 301 -16.56 -5.74 -30.38
C ARG A 301 -16.72 -4.49 -31.24
N PRO A 302 -16.28 -4.48 -32.51
CA PRO A 302 -16.57 -3.37 -33.39
C PRO A 302 -18.10 -3.17 -33.34
N ARG A 303 -18.53 -1.96 -32.99
CA ARG A 303 -19.95 -1.57 -33.11
C ARG A 303 -20.30 -1.83 -34.54
N GLY A 304 -21.13 -2.86 -34.77
CA GLY A 304 -21.66 -3.14 -36.07
C GLY A 304 -22.24 -1.87 -36.64
N THR A 305 -21.77 -1.49 -37.80
CA THR A 305 -22.45 -0.53 -38.66
C THR A 305 -23.86 -1.02 -38.80
N ALA A 306 -24.79 -0.43 -38.04
CA ALA A 306 -26.21 -0.67 -38.26
C ALA A 306 -26.51 -0.13 -39.66
N ASP A 307 -26.97 -1.06 -40.47
CA ASP A 307 -27.47 -0.90 -41.84
C ASP A 307 -28.14 0.45 -42.08
N ALA A 308 -27.55 1.18 -43.03
CA ALA A 308 -28.31 2.09 -43.86
C ALA A 308 -28.94 1.26 -44.98
N ALA A 309 -30.24 1.02 -44.89
CA ALA A 309 -31.12 0.63 -45.99
C ALA A 309 -32.50 1.25 -45.72
#